data_9d7df6160be508e300499abc42d4e2d2
#
_entry.id   9d7df6160be508e300499abc42d4e2d2
#
_cell.length_a   1.000
_cell.length_b   1.000
_cell.length_c   1.000
_cell.angle_alpha   90.00
_cell.angle_beta   90.00
_cell.angle_gamma   90.00
#
_symmetry.space_group_name_H-M   'P 1'
#
loop_
_entity.id
_entity.type
_entity.pdbx_description
1 polymer ?
#
loop_
_entity_poly.entity_id
_entity_poly.type
_entity_poly.pdbx_seq_one_letter_code
_entity_poly.pdbx_strand_id
1 'polypeptide(L)'
;MAHVRNRARSGPHRRLLRLAPGIRLTGDTESSAATLLVSSAGKVPLNEHAVVILELCDGSRTRDRVVMDAILRSSGAMRAADVAEFLGAAQARGWLTDGE
;
A
#
# COMPACT_ATOMS: atom_id res chain seq x y z
N MET A 1 -25.61 15.54 -19.82
CA MET A 1 -25.30 15.36 -19.51
C MET A 1 -24.74 15.17 -19.26
N ALA A 2 -24.55 15.28 -19.13
CA ALA A 2 -23.81 15.06 -18.67
C ALA A 2 -23.21 14.61 -18.48
N HIS A 3 -23.08 14.48 -18.28
CA HIS A 3 -22.39 13.98 -17.94
C HIS A 3 -21.67 13.61 -17.64
N VAL A 4 -21.80 13.62 -17.69
CA VAL A 4 -21.09 13.29 -17.28
C VAL A 4 -20.37 13.02 -17.00
N ARG A 5 -20.33 13.07 -16.88
CA ARG A 5 -19.69 12.74 -16.41
C ARG A 5 -18.92 12.51 -16.03
N ASN A 6 -18.93 12.45 -15.90
CA ASN A 6 -18.22 12.22 -15.34
C ASN A 6 -17.52 11.88 -15.29
N ARG A 7 -17.32 11.81 -15.26
CA ARG A 7 -16.69 11.36 -15.12
C ARG A 7 -15.92 11.43 -15.02
N ALA A 8 -15.77 11.77 -14.94
CA ALA A 8 -15.05 11.85 -14.77
C ALA A 8 -14.51 11.73 -14.23
N ARG A 9 -14.66 11.75 -13.93
CA ARG A 9 -14.28 11.45 -13.29
C ARG A 9 -13.63 10.65 -12.93
N SER A 10 -13.71 10.63 -12.85
CA SER A 10 -13.09 9.49 -12.49
C SER A 10 -11.63 9.64 -12.44
N GLY A 11 -11.00 9.33 -13.15
CA GLY A 11 -9.71 9.48 -13.43
C GLY A 11 -8.70 9.76 -12.37
N PRO A 12 -8.04 10.87 -12.38
CA PRO A 12 -6.84 11.05 -11.58
C PRO A 12 -7.07 10.97 -10.09
N HIS A 13 -8.29 11.23 -9.66
CA HIS A 13 -8.57 11.22 -8.23
C HIS A 13 -8.76 9.83 -7.67
N ARG A 14 -8.78 8.85 -8.55
CA ARG A 14 -9.07 7.50 -8.17
C ARG A 14 -7.87 6.58 -8.32
N ARG A 15 -6.72 7.12 -8.11
CA ARG A 15 -5.53 6.29 -8.21
C ARG A 15 -5.49 5.35 -7.03
N LEU A 16 -5.51 4.07 -7.34
CA LEU A 16 -5.55 3.03 -6.33
C LEU A 16 -4.15 2.46 -6.16
N LEU A 17 -3.75 2.33 -4.90
CA LEU A 17 -2.43 1.82 -4.59
C LEU A 17 -2.42 0.30 -4.67
N ARG A 18 -1.38 -0.24 -5.25
CA ARG A 18 -1.18 -1.69 -5.29
C ARG A 18 0.30 -1.99 -5.30
N LEU A 19 0.63 -3.22 -4.97
CA LEU A 19 2.01 -3.66 -5.09
C LEU A 19 2.41 -3.63 -6.55
N ALA A 20 3.63 -3.16 -6.81
CA ALA A 20 4.13 -3.11 -8.17
C ALA A 20 4.28 -4.53 -8.73
N PRO A 21 4.26 -4.69 -10.05
CA PRO A 21 4.45 -6.02 -10.63
C PRO A 21 5.77 -6.63 -10.16
N GLY A 22 5.73 -7.89 -9.80
CA GLY A 22 6.91 -8.58 -9.32
C GLY A 22 7.19 -8.43 -7.83
N ILE A 23 6.38 -7.65 -7.13
CA ILE A 23 6.52 -7.48 -5.68
C ILE A 23 5.50 -8.36 -4.99
N ARG A 24 5.93 -9.13 -4.01
CA ARG A 24 5.04 -10.02 -3.26
C ARG A 24 5.36 -9.97 -1.79
N LEU A 25 4.36 -10.26 -0.99
CA LEU A 25 4.54 -10.45 0.44
C LEU A 25 4.45 -11.93 0.73
N THR A 26 5.35 -12.43 1.54
CA THR A 26 5.35 -13.84 1.88
C THR A 26 5.80 -14.01 3.32
N GLY A 27 5.25 -15.02 3.99
CA GLY A 27 5.68 -15.34 5.33
C GLY A 27 7.06 -15.96 5.34
N ASP A 28 7.80 -15.69 6.41
CA ASP A 28 9.10 -16.33 6.60
C ASP A 28 8.87 -17.71 7.20
N THR A 29 9.25 -18.74 6.47
CA THR A 29 9.01 -20.09 6.94
C THR A 29 9.84 -20.45 8.16
N GLU A 30 10.90 -19.71 8.41
CA GLU A 30 11.75 -19.97 9.55
C GLU A 30 11.36 -19.16 10.77
N SER A 31 10.54 -18.16 10.59
CA SER A 31 10.04 -17.36 11.70
C SER A 31 8.58 -17.07 11.40
N SER A 32 7.70 -17.71 12.13
CA SER A 32 6.28 -17.61 11.85
C SER A 32 5.76 -16.18 12.03
N ALA A 33 6.52 -15.33 12.70
CA ALA A 33 6.08 -13.96 12.93
C ALA A 33 6.55 -12.98 11.85
N ALA A 34 7.42 -13.41 10.95
CA ALA A 34 8.02 -12.49 10.00
C ALA A 34 7.32 -12.54 8.66
N THR A 35 7.19 -11.39 8.04
CA THR A 35 6.72 -11.28 6.66
C THR A 35 7.82 -10.61 5.87
N LEU A 36 8.03 -11.11 4.66
CA LEU A 36 9.07 -10.60 3.78
C LEU A 36 8.44 -9.98 2.55
N LEU A 37 9.02 -8.88 2.11
CA LEU A 37 8.71 -8.33 0.79
C LEU A 37 9.72 -8.93 -0.18
N VAL A 38 9.22 -9.57 -1.22
CA VAL A 38 10.06 -10.26 -2.19
C VAL A 38 9.99 -9.54 -3.52
N SER A 39 11.16 -9.31 -4.12
CA SER A 39 11.26 -8.69 -5.41
C SER A 39 12.41 -9.35 -6.17
N SER A 40 12.62 -8.91 -7.41
CA SER A 40 13.74 -9.41 -8.19
C SER A 40 15.08 -9.00 -7.57
N ALA A 41 15.08 -7.97 -6.75
CA ALA A 41 16.29 -7.51 -6.09
C ALA A 41 16.60 -8.27 -4.80
N GLY A 42 15.64 -9.07 -4.31
CA GLY A 42 15.86 -9.83 -3.10
C GLY A 42 14.69 -9.77 -2.15
N LYS A 43 14.97 -10.00 -0.89
CA LYS A 43 13.94 -10.06 0.15
C LYS A 43 14.24 -9.00 1.21
N VAL A 44 13.18 -8.37 1.69
CA VAL A 44 13.28 -7.33 2.72
C VAL A 44 12.36 -7.72 3.88
N PRO A 45 12.90 -7.89 5.09
CA PRO A 45 12.03 -8.17 6.24
C PRO A 45 11.19 -6.94 6.57
N LEU A 46 9.96 -7.17 6.97
CA LEU A 46 9.02 -6.10 7.27
C LEU A 46 8.59 -6.18 8.72
N ASN A 47 8.44 -5.01 9.35
CA ASN A 47 7.83 -4.99 10.67
C ASN A 47 6.31 -5.07 10.50
N GLU A 48 5.60 -5.25 11.63
CA GLU A 48 4.17 -5.49 11.52
C GLU A 48 3.40 -4.30 10.98
N HIS A 49 3.85 -3.08 11.24
CA HIS A 49 3.17 -1.90 10.69
C HIS A 49 3.32 -1.84 9.19
N ALA A 50 4.51 -2.15 8.69
CA ALA A 50 4.75 -2.18 7.24
C ALA A 50 3.86 -3.22 6.57
N VAL A 51 3.72 -4.39 7.20
CA VAL A 51 2.87 -5.45 6.66
C VAL A 51 1.43 -4.97 6.55
N VAL A 52 0.90 -4.35 7.60
CA VAL A 52 -0.48 -3.85 7.58
C VAL A 52 -0.67 -2.86 6.44
N ILE A 53 0.25 -1.91 6.30
CA ILE A 53 0.12 -0.89 5.27
C ILE A 53 0.17 -1.51 3.88
N LEU A 54 1.14 -2.40 3.65
CA LEU A 54 1.30 -2.99 2.32
C LEU A 54 0.16 -3.93 1.96
N GLU A 55 -0.40 -4.63 2.94
CA GLU A 55 -1.55 -5.50 2.67
C GLU A 55 -2.77 -4.69 2.26
N LEU A 56 -2.88 -3.46 2.72
CA LEU A 56 -3.98 -2.60 2.31
C LEU A 56 -3.82 -2.09 0.89
N CYS A 57 -2.61 -2.17 0.33
CA CYS A 57 -2.34 -1.69 -1.02
C CYS A 57 -2.61 -2.81 -2.02
N ASP A 58 -3.88 -3.18 -2.16
CA ASP A 58 -4.30 -4.31 -2.98
C ASP A 58 -5.04 -3.88 -4.25
N GLY A 59 -4.99 -2.60 -4.57
CA GLY A 59 -5.66 -2.08 -5.77
C GLY A 59 -7.09 -1.66 -5.52
N SER A 60 -7.55 -1.69 -4.27
CA SER A 60 -8.93 -1.33 -3.96
C SER A 60 -9.04 -0.01 -3.21
N ARG A 61 -7.92 0.61 -2.83
CA ARG A 61 -7.93 1.81 -1.99
C ARG A 61 -7.06 2.89 -2.58
N THR A 62 -7.51 4.14 -2.42
CA THR A 62 -6.66 5.28 -2.71
C THR A 62 -5.66 5.45 -1.58
N ARG A 63 -4.66 6.33 -1.78
CA ARG A 63 -3.68 6.64 -0.74
C ARG A 63 -4.37 7.07 0.55
N ASP A 64 -5.34 7.98 0.44
CA ASP A 64 -6.01 8.48 1.64
C ASP A 64 -6.74 7.37 2.36
N ARG A 65 -7.33 6.45 1.62
CA ARG A 65 -8.04 5.34 2.22
C ARG A 65 -7.08 4.37 2.90
N VAL A 66 -5.93 4.14 2.30
CA VAL A 66 -4.91 3.30 2.93
C VAL A 66 -4.48 3.91 4.26
N VAL A 67 -4.26 5.23 4.28
CA VAL A 67 -3.85 5.90 5.53
C VAL A 67 -4.91 5.69 6.59
N MET A 68 -6.17 5.94 6.25
CA MET A 68 -7.25 5.82 7.22
C MET A 68 -7.40 4.38 7.72
N ASP A 69 -7.38 3.42 6.82
CA ASP A 69 -7.57 2.03 7.20
C ASP A 69 -6.38 1.50 8.01
N ALA A 70 -5.19 1.98 7.74
CA ALA A 70 -4.02 1.58 8.53
C ALA A 70 -4.15 2.08 9.96
N ILE A 71 -4.63 3.31 10.14
CA ILE A 71 -4.86 3.84 11.48
C ILE A 71 -5.91 3.00 12.20
N LEU A 72 -6.99 2.67 11.51
CA LEU A 72 -8.05 1.86 12.11
C LEU A 72 -7.56 0.46 12.48
N ARG A 73 -6.81 -0.16 11.58
CA ARG A 73 -6.29 -1.51 11.83
C ARG A 73 -5.34 -1.55 13.00
N SER A 74 -4.62 -0.49 13.23
CA SER A 74 -3.65 -0.43 14.31
C SER A 74 -4.25 0.11 15.59
N SER A 75 -5.56 0.37 15.61
CA SER A 75 -6.25 0.95 16.77
C SER A 75 -5.61 2.26 17.19
N GLY A 76 -5.20 3.05 16.21
CA GLY A 76 -4.62 4.36 16.46
C GLY A 76 -3.14 4.35 16.77
N ALA A 77 -2.48 3.19 16.69
CA ALA A 77 -1.04 3.12 16.98
C ALA A 77 -0.21 3.79 15.89
N MET A 78 -0.72 3.83 14.66
CA MET A 78 -0.04 4.51 13.56
C MET A 78 -0.59 5.91 13.39
N ARG A 79 0.28 6.83 13.01
CA ARG A 79 -0.12 8.20 12.73
C ARG A 79 -0.24 8.39 11.23
N ALA A 80 -1.16 9.28 10.83
CA ALA A 80 -1.37 9.56 9.42
C ALA A 80 -0.08 9.98 8.72
N ALA A 81 0.70 10.86 9.37
CA ALA A 81 1.94 11.33 8.76
C ALA A 81 2.94 10.19 8.55
N ASP A 82 3.01 9.27 9.50
CA ASP A 82 3.94 8.15 9.39
C ASP A 82 3.53 7.20 8.29
N VAL A 83 2.23 6.93 8.17
CA VAL A 83 1.74 6.07 7.10
C VAL A 83 2.01 6.71 5.75
N ALA A 84 1.71 8.00 5.62
CA ALA A 84 1.94 8.70 4.36
C ALA A 84 3.41 8.69 3.98
N GLU A 85 4.29 8.87 4.95
CA GLU A 85 5.72 8.86 4.70
C GLU A 85 6.17 7.48 4.24
N PHE A 86 5.66 6.43 4.89
CA PHE A 86 5.99 5.08 4.48
C PHE A 86 5.55 4.82 3.04
N LEU A 87 4.33 5.25 2.69
CA LEU A 87 3.82 5.05 1.34
C LEU A 87 4.69 5.75 0.31
N GLY A 88 5.12 6.98 0.62
CA GLY A 88 6.00 7.71 -0.29
C GLY A 88 7.32 7.00 -0.48
N ALA A 89 7.91 6.50 0.61
CA ALA A 89 9.17 5.79 0.51
C ALA A 89 9.01 4.48 -0.25
N ALA A 90 7.90 3.77 -0.04
CA ALA A 90 7.66 2.52 -0.75
C ALA A 90 7.49 2.75 -2.24
N GLN A 91 6.80 3.83 -2.62
CA GLN A 91 6.68 4.17 -4.03
C GLN A 91 8.02 4.53 -4.63
N ALA A 92 8.84 5.27 -3.90
CA ALA A 92 10.16 5.66 -4.38
C ALA A 92 11.06 4.44 -4.59
N ARG A 93 10.86 3.39 -3.81
CA ARG A 93 11.63 2.15 -3.96
C ARG A 93 11.08 1.24 -5.04
N GLY A 94 9.95 1.59 -5.63
CA GLY A 94 9.35 0.76 -6.66
C GLY A 94 8.50 -0.37 -6.11
N TRP A 95 8.16 -0.34 -4.84
CA TRP A 95 7.34 -1.38 -4.23
C TRP A 95 5.85 -1.19 -4.52
N LEU A 96 5.42 0.05 -4.69
CA LEU A 96 4.01 0.38 -4.90
C LEU A 96 3.84 1.18 -6.17
N THR A 97 2.69 1.01 -6.79
CA THR A 97 2.29 1.81 -7.92
C THR A 97 0.86 2.28 -7.69
N ASP A 98 0.57 3.48 -8.20
CA ASP A 98 -0.80 4.00 -8.15
C ASP A 98 -1.33 4.25 -9.54
N GLY A 99 -0.74 3.62 -10.52
CA GLY A 99 -1.23 3.71 -11.87
C GLY A 99 -2.53 2.95 -12.01
N GLU A 100 -3.28 3.27 -13.02
CA GLU A 100 -4.51 2.54 -13.24
C GLU A 100 -4.30 1.20 -13.78
#